data_69a3604344bec8f76c7721a4e8fd722d
#
_entry.id   69a3604344bec8f76c7721a4e8fd722d
#
_cell.length_a   1.000
_cell.length_b   1.000
_cell.length_c   1.000
_cell.angle_alpha   90.00
_cell.angle_beta   90.00
_cell.angle_gamma   90.00
#
_symmetry.space_group_name_H-M   'P 1'
#
loop_
_entity.id
_entity.type
_entity.pdbx_description
1 polymer ?
#
loop_
_entity_poly.entity_id
_entity_poly.type
_entity_poly.pdbx_seq_one_letter_code
_entity_poly.pdbx_strand_id
1 'polypeptide(L)'
;HPLHRLGRMLSLEDLRAHRHLVVRDSGTQRTRSAGWLNEQRWTVSNKATSIRAAVMGLGYAWFAEESIREELERGSLKPLALREGAVKQGTLYLVFADRDAAGPGAQRLAALIQEAVKRECRAAAPA
;
A
#
# COMPACT_ATOMS: atom_id res chain seq x y z
N HIS A 1 -18.11 -2.72 -4.65
CA HIS A 1 -17.89 -3.66 -3.55
C HIS A 1 -18.93 -3.43 -2.44
N PRO A 2 -19.43 -4.46 -1.75
CA PRO A 2 -20.46 -4.32 -0.70
C PRO A 2 -20.13 -3.31 0.40
N LEU A 3 -18.86 -3.18 0.80
CA LEU A 3 -18.41 -2.22 1.80
C LEU A 3 -18.79 -0.76 1.48
N HIS A 4 -18.87 -0.37 0.20
CA HIS A 4 -19.29 0.98 -0.19
C HIS A 4 -20.81 1.21 -0.08
N ARG A 5 -21.60 0.15 0.06
CA ARG A 5 -23.06 0.22 0.10
C ARG A 5 -23.62 0.41 1.52
N LEU A 6 -22.77 0.33 2.54
CA LEU A 6 -23.21 0.39 3.94
C LEU A 6 -23.66 1.80 4.36
N GLY A 7 -23.36 2.85 3.59
CA GLY A 7 -23.85 4.22 3.83
C GLY A 7 -23.40 4.86 5.14
N ARG A 8 -22.41 4.28 5.82
CA ARG A 8 -21.85 4.75 7.09
C ARG A 8 -20.34 4.57 7.12
N MET A 9 -19.70 5.21 8.07
CA MET A 9 -18.28 4.93 8.34
C MET A 9 -18.10 3.47 8.81
N LEU A 10 -17.11 2.81 8.22
CA LEU A 10 -16.81 1.41 8.48
C LEU A 10 -15.93 1.27 9.72
N SER A 11 -16.12 0.18 10.43
CA SER A 11 -15.21 -0.28 11.47
C SER A 11 -14.26 -1.35 10.92
N LEU A 12 -13.22 -1.67 11.69
CA LEU A 12 -12.34 -2.80 11.36
C LEU A 12 -13.09 -4.14 11.40
N GLU A 13 -14.13 -4.24 12.22
CA GLU A 13 -15.00 -5.42 12.29
C GLU A 13 -15.75 -5.65 10.96
N ASP A 14 -16.21 -4.57 10.31
CA ASP A 14 -16.86 -4.67 9.00
C ASP A 14 -15.90 -5.26 7.94
N LEU A 15 -14.60 -5.01 8.08
CA LEU A 15 -13.59 -5.55 7.16
C LEU A 15 -13.36 -7.05 7.33
N ARG A 16 -13.56 -7.59 8.54
CA ARG A 16 -13.34 -9.03 8.82
C ARG A 16 -14.25 -9.94 8.01
N ALA A 17 -15.46 -9.48 7.72
CA ALA A 17 -16.42 -10.23 6.90
C ALA A 17 -16.03 -10.25 5.40
N HIS A 18 -15.00 -9.51 4.99
CA HIS A 18 -14.60 -9.35 3.61
C HIS A 18 -13.14 -9.75 3.37
N ARG A 19 -12.85 -10.12 2.13
CA ARG A 19 -11.53 -10.61 1.74
C ARG A 19 -10.48 -9.51 1.75
N HIS A 20 -9.42 -9.73 2.52
CA HIS A 20 -8.23 -8.90 2.55
C HIS A 20 -7.21 -9.38 1.53
N LEU A 21 -6.91 -8.56 0.53
CA LEU A 21 -5.91 -8.84 -0.49
C LEU A 21 -4.53 -8.40 0.01
N VAL A 22 -3.59 -9.33 0.11
CA VAL A 22 -2.25 -9.10 0.64
C VAL A 22 -1.20 -9.52 -0.37
N VAL A 23 -0.22 -8.68 -0.61
CA VAL A 23 0.95 -9.06 -1.41
C VAL A 23 1.91 -9.85 -0.52
N ARG A 24 2.43 -10.95 -1.05
CA ARG A 24 3.41 -11.77 -0.35
C ARG A 24 4.65 -10.95 -0.04
N ASP A 25 5.09 -11.00 1.21
CA ASP A 25 6.39 -10.47 1.59
C ASP A 25 7.49 -11.31 0.95
N SER A 26 8.45 -10.66 0.30
CA SER A 26 9.62 -11.28 -0.32
C SER A 26 10.76 -11.54 0.67
N GLY A 27 10.65 -11.06 1.90
CA GLY A 27 11.65 -11.25 2.94
C GLY A 27 11.79 -12.71 3.39
N THR A 28 13.01 -13.11 3.72
CA THR A 28 13.31 -14.45 4.26
C THR A 28 12.77 -14.64 5.68
N GLN A 29 12.67 -13.56 6.45
CA GLN A 29 11.99 -13.54 7.74
C GLN A 29 10.54 -13.09 7.52
N ARG A 30 9.63 -14.05 7.52
CA ARG A 30 8.19 -13.77 7.50
C ARG A 30 7.79 -13.13 8.81
N THR A 31 7.80 -11.81 8.88
CA THR A 31 7.09 -11.11 9.94
C THR A 31 5.62 -11.51 9.85
N ARG A 32 5.12 -12.14 10.89
CA ARG A 32 3.67 -12.35 11.05
C ARG A 32 3.04 -10.96 11.05
N SER A 33 2.51 -10.54 9.92
CA SER A 33 1.69 -9.33 9.88
C SER A 33 0.60 -9.50 10.93
N ALA A 34 0.40 -8.48 11.74
CA ALA A 34 -0.55 -8.46 12.84
C ALA A 34 -1.87 -9.13 12.44
N GLY A 35 -2.14 -10.30 13.05
CA GLY A 35 -3.11 -11.28 12.58
C GLY A 35 -4.58 -10.97 12.83
N TRP A 36 -4.94 -9.72 13.08
CA TRP A 36 -6.27 -9.33 13.54
C TRP A 36 -7.32 -9.10 12.42
N LEU A 37 -6.89 -9.11 11.12
CA LEU A 37 -7.80 -9.03 9.97
C LEU A 37 -7.76 -10.28 9.08
N ASN A 38 -7.44 -11.46 9.62
CA ASN A 38 -6.98 -12.59 8.83
C ASN A 38 -8.03 -13.66 8.47
N GLU A 39 -9.29 -13.49 8.84
CA GLU A 39 -10.28 -14.56 8.62
C GLU A 39 -10.54 -14.86 7.15
N GLN A 40 -10.45 -13.86 6.28
CA GLN A 40 -10.57 -14.04 4.83
C GLN A 40 -9.40 -13.36 4.10
N ARG A 41 -8.23 -13.97 4.15
CA ARG A 41 -7.02 -13.44 3.53
C ARG A 41 -6.76 -14.11 2.18
N TRP A 42 -6.48 -13.30 1.17
CA TRP A 42 -5.99 -13.77 -0.12
C TRP A 42 -4.59 -13.20 -0.37
N THR A 43 -3.59 -14.08 -0.40
CA THR A 43 -2.20 -13.68 -0.63
C THR A 43 -1.84 -13.87 -2.09
N VAL A 44 -1.43 -12.78 -2.74
CA VAL A 44 -0.99 -12.76 -4.14
C VAL A 44 0.52 -12.54 -4.24
N SER A 45 1.10 -12.91 -5.37
CA SER A 45 2.55 -12.85 -5.56
C SER A 45 3.10 -11.46 -5.85
N ASN A 46 2.29 -10.56 -6.41
CA ASN A 46 2.73 -9.21 -6.76
C ASN A 46 1.62 -8.16 -6.60
N LYS A 47 2.04 -6.91 -6.58
CA LYS A 47 1.17 -5.75 -6.38
C LYS A 47 0.17 -5.55 -7.51
N ALA A 48 0.56 -5.72 -8.76
CA ALA A 48 -0.33 -5.53 -9.90
C ALA A 48 -1.53 -6.51 -9.86
N THR A 49 -1.30 -7.75 -9.47
CA THR A 49 -2.38 -8.73 -9.26
C THR A 49 -3.31 -8.31 -8.14
N SER A 50 -2.78 -7.78 -7.03
CA SER A 50 -3.60 -7.26 -5.92
C SER A 50 -4.47 -6.08 -6.35
N ILE A 51 -3.91 -5.11 -7.08
CA ILE A 51 -4.65 -3.96 -7.61
C ILE A 51 -5.77 -4.44 -8.53
N ARG A 52 -5.46 -5.32 -9.48
CA ARG A 52 -6.46 -5.88 -10.41
C ARG A 52 -7.59 -6.62 -9.68
N ALA A 53 -7.27 -7.42 -8.67
CA ALA A 53 -8.28 -8.11 -7.87
C ALA A 53 -9.18 -7.12 -7.11
N ALA A 54 -8.61 -6.03 -6.58
CA ALA A 54 -9.37 -4.97 -5.93
C ALA A 54 -10.30 -4.23 -6.92
N VAL A 55 -9.81 -3.89 -8.11
CA VAL A 55 -10.62 -3.30 -9.20
C VAL A 55 -11.78 -4.20 -9.60
N MET A 56 -11.58 -5.52 -9.62
CA MET A 56 -12.64 -6.51 -9.87
C MET A 56 -13.62 -6.67 -8.70
N GLY A 57 -13.41 -5.95 -7.58
CA GLY A 57 -14.28 -6.02 -6.40
C GLY A 57 -14.13 -7.31 -5.59
N LEU A 58 -13.02 -8.03 -5.73
CA LEU A 58 -12.80 -9.31 -5.06
C LEU A 58 -12.37 -9.18 -3.60
N GLY A 59 -12.09 -7.95 -3.15
CA GLY A 59 -11.69 -7.68 -1.78
C GLY A 59 -11.21 -6.25 -1.59
N TYR A 60 -10.62 -5.97 -0.45
CA TYR A 60 -10.01 -4.69 -0.10
C TYR A 60 -8.53 -4.86 0.21
N ALA A 61 -7.77 -3.77 0.14
CA ALA A 61 -6.34 -3.74 0.47
C ALA A 61 -5.90 -2.35 0.90
N TRP A 62 -4.72 -2.25 1.51
CA TRP A 62 -3.97 -1.01 1.66
C TRP A 62 -2.94 -0.92 0.55
N PHE A 63 -2.97 0.13 -0.20
CA PHE A 63 -2.01 0.44 -1.25
C PHE A 63 -1.30 1.75 -0.97
N ALA A 64 -0.05 1.86 -1.42
CA ALA A 64 0.57 3.16 -1.56
C ALA A 64 -0.18 3.97 -2.62
N GLU A 65 -0.53 5.20 -2.32
CA GLU A 65 -1.36 6.05 -3.20
C GLU A 65 -0.77 6.19 -4.59
N GLU A 66 0.55 6.36 -4.68
CA GLU A 66 1.28 6.47 -5.95
C GLU A 66 1.09 5.24 -6.85
N SER A 67 0.86 4.09 -6.24
CA SER A 67 0.69 2.82 -6.96
C SER A 67 -0.68 2.61 -7.57
N ILE A 68 -1.67 3.40 -7.14
CA ILE A 68 -3.07 3.29 -7.54
C ILE A 68 -3.66 4.63 -7.99
N ARG A 69 -2.82 5.63 -8.27
CA ARG A 69 -3.26 6.98 -8.64
C ARG A 69 -4.20 6.96 -9.85
N GLU A 70 -3.83 6.20 -10.89
CA GLU A 70 -4.67 6.06 -12.08
C GLU A 70 -6.03 5.43 -11.80
N GLU A 71 -6.08 4.41 -10.95
CA GLU A 71 -7.33 3.75 -10.55
C GLU A 71 -8.23 4.67 -9.73
N LEU A 72 -7.64 5.52 -8.88
CA LEU A 72 -8.38 6.54 -8.13
C LEU A 72 -8.93 7.62 -9.06
N GLU A 73 -8.11 8.15 -9.98
CA GLU A 73 -8.53 9.16 -10.95
C GLU A 73 -9.64 8.66 -11.88
N ARG A 74 -9.53 7.41 -12.34
CA ARG A 74 -10.56 6.75 -13.16
C ARG A 74 -11.79 6.32 -12.35
N GLY A 75 -11.74 6.36 -11.03
CA GLY A 75 -12.81 5.92 -10.14
C GLY A 75 -13.01 4.40 -10.11
N SER A 76 -12.07 3.62 -10.63
CA SER A 76 -12.11 2.14 -10.57
C SER A 76 -11.75 1.59 -9.19
N LEU A 77 -11.01 2.35 -8.40
CA LEU A 77 -10.83 2.17 -6.96
C LEU A 77 -11.36 3.38 -6.21
N LYS A 78 -11.87 3.13 -5.01
CA LYS A 78 -12.33 4.19 -4.09
C LYS A 78 -11.84 3.90 -2.68
N PRO A 79 -11.39 4.92 -1.93
CA PRO A 79 -11.06 4.76 -0.52
C PRO A 79 -12.28 4.28 0.27
N LEU A 80 -12.05 3.43 1.25
CA LEU A 80 -13.06 3.03 2.22
C LEU A 80 -13.10 4.06 3.34
N ALA A 81 -14.31 4.53 3.69
CA ALA A 81 -14.52 5.46 4.80
C ALA A 81 -14.42 4.73 6.15
N LEU A 82 -13.22 4.48 6.61
CA LEU A 82 -12.95 3.87 7.91
C LEU A 82 -12.95 4.91 9.03
N ARG A 83 -13.47 4.54 10.20
CA ARG A 83 -13.39 5.37 11.42
C ARG A 83 -11.95 5.56 11.88
N GLU A 84 -11.14 4.51 11.73
CA GLU A 84 -9.73 4.48 12.09
C GLU A 84 -8.94 3.56 11.15
N GLY A 85 -7.65 3.82 10.99
CA GLY A 85 -6.77 2.98 10.18
C GLY A 85 -6.99 3.09 8.66
N ALA A 86 -7.76 4.08 8.18
CA ALA A 86 -7.97 4.34 6.76
C ALA A 86 -6.66 4.67 6.05
N VAL A 87 -5.82 5.45 6.71
CA VAL A 87 -4.49 5.83 6.22
C VAL A 87 -3.44 5.27 7.16
N LYS A 88 -2.45 4.60 6.59
CA LYS A 88 -1.24 4.14 7.31
C LYS A 88 -0.07 4.92 6.76
N GLN A 89 0.58 5.65 7.63
CA GLN A 89 1.87 6.28 7.29
C GLN A 89 2.99 5.28 7.50
N GLY A 90 3.89 5.18 6.54
CA GLY A 90 5.07 4.33 6.60
C GLY A 90 6.31 5.12 6.21
N THR A 91 7.42 4.86 6.88
CA THR A 91 8.72 5.40 6.50
C THR A 91 9.41 4.40 5.56
N LEU A 92 9.84 4.89 4.42
CA LEU A 92 10.65 4.11 3.48
C LEU A 92 12.12 4.41 3.72
N TYR A 93 12.94 3.38 3.69
CA TYR A 93 14.38 3.48 3.87
C TYR A 93 15.10 3.05 2.59
N LEU A 94 16.08 3.84 2.18
CA LEU A 94 17.05 3.43 1.18
C LEU A 94 18.23 2.77 1.92
N VAL A 95 18.41 1.48 1.69
CA VAL A 95 19.39 0.66 2.41
C VAL A 95 20.54 0.30 1.47
N PHE A 96 21.77 0.53 1.91
CA PHE A 96 22.98 0.03 1.27
C PHE A 96 23.47 -1.20 2.03
N ALA A 97 23.96 -2.20 1.32
CA ALA A 97 24.66 -3.33 1.94
C ALA A 97 25.93 -2.85 2.66
N ASP A 98 26.68 -1.97 2.00
CA ASP A 98 27.79 -1.21 2.54
C ASP A 98 27.82 0.15 1.83
N ARG A 99 27.65 1.23 2.59
CA ARG A 99 27.58 2.57 2.04
C ARG A 99 28.94 3.08 1.56
N ASP A 100 29.99 2.73 2.28
CA ASP A 100 31.35 3.22 1.99
C ASP A 100 31.95 2.46 0.80
N ALA A 101 31.56 1.20 0.59
CA ALA A 101 31.92 0.40 -0.57
C ALA A 101 31.02 0.62 -1.79
N ALA A 102 29.95 1.41 -1.65
CA ALA A 102 29.05 1.70 -2.76
C ALA A 102 29.76 2.53 -3.83
N GLY A 103 29.83 1.98 -5.04
CA GLY A 103 30.44 2.67 -6.18
C GLY A 103 29.70 3.97 -6.58
N PRO A 104 30.32 4.84 -7.38
CA PRO A 104 29.78 6.16 -7.73
C PRO A 104 28.41 6.09 -8.41
N GLY A 105 28.14 5.04 -9.20
CA GLY A 105 26.83 4.82 -9.83
C GLY A 105 25.72 4.58 -8.81
N ALA A 106 25.96 3.74 -7.81
CA ALA A 106 25.01 3.45 -6.74
C ALA A 106 24.74 4.69 -5.87
N GLN A 107 25.78 5.45 -5.56
CA GLN A 107 25.65 6.72 -4.82
C GLN A 107 24.86 7.75 -5.60
N ARG A 108 25.12 7.89 -6.92
CA ARG A 108 24.37 8.80 -7.79
C ARG A 108 22.89 8.41 -7.91
N LEU A 109 22.60 7.11 -8.08
CA LEU A 109 21.23 6.62 -8.10
C LEU A 109 20.50 6.91 -6.79
N ALA A 110 21.14 6.68 -5.66
CA ALA A 110 20.59 6.98 -4.35
C ALA A 110 20.24 8.47 -4.19
N ALA A 111 21.12 9.36 -4.64
CA ALA A 111 20.88 10.79 -4.64
C ALA A 111 19.66 11.17 -5.51
N LEU A 112 19.57 10.63 -6.71
CA LEU A 112 18.44 10.87 -7.62
C LEU A 112 17.10 10.38 -7.01
N ILE A 113 17.09 9.21 -6.39
CA ILE A 113 15.90 8.69 -5.69
C ILE A 113 15.49 9.64 -4.56
N GLN A 114 16.44 10.09 -3.73
CA GLN A 114 16.15 11.01 -2.64
C GLN A 114 15.63 12.36 -3.13
N GLU A 115 16.18 12.90 -4.20
CA GLU A 115 15.71 14.14 -4.83
C GLU A 115 14.29 13.99 -5.38
N ALA A 116 13.99 12.87 -6.04
CA ALA A 116 12.66 12.57 -6.56
C ALA A 116 11.62 12.48 -5.44
N VAL A 117 11.92 11.74 -4.38
CA VAL A 117 11.03 11.61 -3.21
C VAL A 117 10.77 12.97 -2.54
N LYS A 118 11.81 13.81 -2.37
CA LYS A 118 11.62 15.15 -1.80
C LYS A 118 10.71 16.04 -2.64
N ARG A 119 10.76 15.94 -3.97
CA ARG A 119 9.84 16.66 -4.87
C ARG A 119 8.41 16.19 -4.73
N GLU A 120 8.19 14.88 -4.75
CA GLU A 120 6.85 14.29 -4.60
C GLU A 120 6.24 14.61 -3.23
N CYS A 121 7.01 14.48 -2.14
CA CYS A 121 6.53 14.82 -0.81
C CYS A 121 6.16 16.30 -0.64
N ARG A 122 6.87 17.21 -1.33
CA ARG A 122 6.52 18.64 -1.33
C ARG A 122 5.25 18.93 -2.12
N ALA A 123 5.03 18.21 -3.23
CA ALA A 123 3.82 18.34 -4.05
C ALA A 123 2.57 17.78 -3.35
N ALA A 124 2.74 16.78 -2.48
CA ALA A 124 1.67 16.12 -1.74
C ALA A 124 1.33 16.78 -0.39
N ALA A 125 2.15 17.75 0.07
CA ALA A 125 1.84 18.50 1.29
C ALA A 125 0.64 19.42 1.04
N PRO A 126 -0.44 19.31 1.82
CA PRO A 126 -1.55 20.26 1.72
C PRO A 126 -1.05 21.65 2.10
N ALA A 127 -1.47 22.63 1.30
CA ALA A 127 -1.20 24.03 1.56
C ALA A 127 -1.80 24.48 2.90
#